data_6a78a01899069521502e1d5654e9264f
#
_entry.id   6a78a01899069521502e1d5654e9264f
#
_cell.length_a   1.000
_cell.length_b   1.000
_cell.length_c   1.000
_cell.angle_alpha   90.00
_cell.angle_beta   90.00
_cell.angle_gamma   90.00
#
_symmetry.space_group_name_H-M   'P 1'
#
loop_
_entity.id
_entity.type
_entity.pdbx_description
1 polymer ?
#
loop_
_entity_poly.entity_id
_entity_poly.type
_entity_poly.pdbx_seq_one_letter_code
_entity_poly.pdbx_strand_id
1 'polypeptide(L)'
;MKTKLFVLFCVFNTLKADTICIGYHANNSTDTVDTIMEKNVTVTHSVNLLETNHNGKLCSLNGKAPLQLGSCNVAGWILGNPECDLLVTANSWSYIIETSNSKNGTCYPGEFADYEELRELLSTISSFERFEIFPENSWPSHEAGTTVSCSKSGANSFYRNLLWITSKGKPYSKLSKSYKNTKGKEVLVIWGVHHPPTYSDQQTLYQNNHTYVSVVSSKYYQRFTPEIVPRPEIRKQRGRMNYYWTLLDQEDTITFEATGNLVAPRYAFALDKGSNSGIMKSDAHVHNCTTKCQTPHGALKSDRPFQNVHPITIGECPKYVKSTQLRMATGLRNIPSIQSRGLFGAIAGFIEGGWTGMIDGWYGYHHQNEQGSGYAADQKSTQIAIDGVSNKVNTIIEKMNIQFASVGKEFNELEKRIGNLNKKVDDGFLDVWTYNAELLVLLENERTLDFHDFNVKNLYEKVKLQLRNNAKEIGNGCFEFYHKCDNECMESVKNGTYNYPKYSEESKLKREEIDGVKLESMGVQQILAIYSTVASSLVLLVSLGAISFWMCSNGSLQCRICI
;
A
#
# COMPACT_ATOMS: atom_id res chain seq x y z
N MET A 1 75.09 -47.18 -10.38
CA MET A 1 75.19 -45.92 -9.66
C MET A 1 73.92 -45.12 -9.97
N LYS A 2 73.02 -44.99 -9.01
CA LYS A 2 71.75 -44.23 -9.16
C LYS A 2 72.02 -42.77 -8.79
N THR A 3 72.07 -41.91 -9.79
CA THR A 3 72.16 -40.48 -9.57
C THR A 3 70.74 -39.94 -9.19
N LYS A 4 70.57 -39.58 -7.96
CA LYS A 4 69.36 -38.88 -7.47
C LYS A 4 69.42 -37.42 -7.96
N LEU A 5 68.51 -37.07 -8.88
CA LEU A 5 68.26 -35.70 -9.28
C LEU A 5 67.47 -35.01 -8.14
N PHE A 6 68.13 -34.15 -7.40
CA PHE A 6 67.53 -33.27 -6.44
C PHE A 6 66.83 -32.12 -7.19
N VAL A 7 65.54 -32.25 -7.39
CA VAL A 7 64.72 -31.11 -7.83
C VAL A 7 64.53 -30.22 -6.61
N LEU A 8 65.25 -29.11 -6.62
CA LEU A 8 65.07 -28.05 -5.61
C LEU A 8 63.74 -27.34 -5.93
N PHE A 9 62.67 -27.76 -5.27
CA PHE A 9 61.44 -26.97 -5.25
C PHE A 9 61.70 -25.73 -4.37
N CYS A 10 62.08 -24.62 -5.00
CA CYS A 10 61.98 -23.32 -4.38
C CYS A 10 60.49 -23.01 -4.22
N VAL A 11 59.96 -23.34 -3.06
CA VAL A 11 58.70 -22.79 -2.61
C VAL A 11 58.98 -21.30 -2.40
N PHE A 12 58.69 -20.51 -3.42
CA PHE A 12 58.50 -19.08 -3.22
C PHE A 12 57.26 -18.93 -2.31
N ASN A 13 57.50 -18.89 -1.02
CA ASN A 13 56.57 -18.31 -0.10
C ASN A 13 56.50 -16.81 -0.49
N THR A 14 55.62 -16.48 -1.41
CA THR A 14 55.24 -15.08 -1.61
C THR A 14 54.61 -14.63 -0.31
N LEU A 15 55.38 -13.88 0.48
CA LEU A 15 54.87 -13.16 1.63
C LEU A 15 53.67 -12.35 1.13
N LYS A 16 52.46 -12.79 1.54
CA LYS A 16 51.24 -12.16 1.12
C LYS A 16 51.17 -10.81 1.80
N ALA A 17 51.09 -9.73 1.04
CA ALA A 17 51.00 -8.39 1.57
C ALA A 17 49.68 -8.19 2.33
N ASP A 18 49.71 -7.37 3.36
CA ASP A 18 48.50 -7.01 4.10
C ASP A 18 47.58 -6.16 3.22
N THR A 19 46.31 -6.46 3.24
CA THR A 19 45.31 -5.79 2.40
C THR A 19 44.11 -5.34 3.19
N ILE A 20 43.48 -4.27 2.73
CA ILE A 20 42.16 -3.82 3.20
C ILE A 20 41.30 -3.54 1.97
N CYS A 21 40.10 -4.12 1.95
CA CYS A 21 39.15 -3.93 0.88
C CYS A 21 37.91 -3.21 1.41
N ILE A 22 37.29 -2.41 0.58
CA ILE A 22 36.03 -1.74 0.85
C ILE A 22 34.95 -2.43 0.04
N GLY A 23 33.81 -2.71 0.66
CA GLY A 23 32.72 -3.39 0.02
C GLY A 23 31.39 -3.12 0.66
N TYR A 24 30.39 -3.79 0.15
CA TYR A 24 29.00 -3.67 0.59
C TYR A 24 28.36 -5.03 0.79
N HIS A 25 27.28 -5.04 1.56
CA HIS A 25 26.53 -6.24 1.89
C HIS A 25 25.85 -6.84 0.67
N ALA A 26 25.83 -8.16 0.61
CA ALA A 26 24.98 -8.95 -0.28
C ALA A 26 24.36 -10.09 0.52
N ASN A 27 23.23 -10.60 0.07
CA ASN A 27 22.52 -11.71 0.72
C ASN A 27 21.86 -12.61 -0.32
N ASN A 28 20.99 -13.51 0.13
CA ASN A 28 20.23 -14.42 -0.71
C ASN A 28 18.84 -13.89 -1.11
N SER A 29 18.58 -12.60 -0.90
CA SER A 29 17.30 -11.97 -1.26
C SER A 29 17.05 -12.06 -2.76
N THR A 30 15.81 -12.36 -3.13
CA THR A 30 15.30 -12.36 -4.49
C THR A 30 14.35 -11.20 -4.77
N ASP A 31 14.23 -10.26 -3.83
CA ASP A 31 13.36 -9.09 -3.99
C ASP A 31 13.84 -8.24 -5.17
N THR A 32 12.92 -7.90 -6.06
CA THR A 32 13.20 -7.07 -7.21
C THR A 32 12.45 -5.76 -7.15
N VAL A 33 13.09 -4.70 -7.61
CA VAL A 33 12.50 -3.38 -7.74
C VAL A 33 12.74 -2.85 -9.15
N ASP A 34 11.89 -1.92 -9.57
CA ASP A 34 12.07 -1.20 -10.82
C ASP A 34 12.56 0.22 -10.52
N THR A 35 13.38 0.73 -11.42
CA THR A 35 13.81 2.13 -11.44
C THR A 35 13.44 2.75 -12.78
N ILE A 36 13.68 4.06 -12.94
CA ILE A 36 13.44 4.73 -14.22
C ILE A 36 14.31 4.11 -15.34
N MET A 37 15.56 3.81 -15.03
CA MET A 37 16.55 3.35 -16.01
C MET A 37 16.58 1.84 -16.17
N GLU A 38 16.21 1.09 -15.16
CA GLU A 38 16.35 -0.37 -15.11
C GLU A 38 15.09 -1.04 -14.58
N LYS A 39 14.84 -2.28 -15.00
CA LYS A 39 13.73 -3.10 -14.51
C LYS A 39 14.25 -4.38 -13.88
N ASN A 40 13.49 -4.91 -12.90
CA ASN A 40 13.79 -6.16 -12.19
C ASN A 40 15.20 -6.16 -11.59
N VAL A 41 15.55 -5.08 -10.90
CA VAL A 41 16.81 -4.99 -10.17
C VAL A 41 16.67 -5.73 -8.84
N THR A 42 17.49 -6.75 -8.61
CA THR A 42 17.50 -7.47 -7.33
C THR A 42 18.17 -6.61 -6.26
N VAL A 43 17.54 -6.49 -5.11
CA VAL A 43 18.01 -5.69 -3.97
C VAL A 43 18.08 -6.55 -2.71
N THR A 44 18.92 -6.14 -1.78
CA THR A 44 19.10 -6.85 -0.51
C THR A 44 17.90 -6.72 0.42
N HIS A 45 17.28 -5.55 0.43
CA HIS A 45 16.13 -5.23 1.28
C HIS A 45 15.17 -4.34 0.50
N SER A 46 13.90 -4.54 0.74
CA SER A 46 12.84 -3.71 0.17
C SER A 46 11.64 -3.66 1.09
N VAL A 47 10.80 -2.65 0.91
CA VAL A 47 9.49 -2.57 1.55
C VAL A 47 8.42 -2.50 0.47
N ASN A 48 7.29 -3.14 0.72
CA ASN A 48 6.13 -3.03 -0.16
C ASN A 48 5.19 -1.96 0.40
N LEU A 49 4.97 -0.89 -0.37
CA LEU A 49 4.07 0.19 0.00
C LEU A 49 2.60 -0.13 -0.28
N LEU A 50 2.32 -1.24 -0.95
CA LEU A 50 0.99 -1.62 -1.37
C LEU A 50 0.44 -2.74 -0.48
N GLU A 51 -0.70 -2.50 0.16
CA GLU A 51 -1.45 -3.53 0.87
C GLU A 51 -2.32 -4.29 -0.13
N THR A 52 -2.11 -5.60 -0.23
CA THR A 52 -2.85 -6.48 -1.12
C THR A 52 -3.72 -7.48 -0.36
N ASN A 53 -3.50 -7.63 0.93
CA ASN A 53 -4.16 -8.63 1.76
C ASN A 53 -5.29 -8.01 2.58
N HIS A 54 -6.36 -8.76 2.73
CA HIS A 54 -7.46 -8.47 3.63
C HIS A 54 -7.85 -9.75 4.38
N ASN A 55 -8.59 -9.61 5.47
CA ASN A 55 -8.97 -10.77 6.27
C ASN A 55 -10.26 -11.47 5.80
N GLY A 56 -10.95 -10.96 4.79
CA GLY A 56 -12.20 -11.52 4.28
C GLY A 56 -13.40 -11.34 5.19
N LYS A 57 -13.31 -10.52 6.24
CA LYS A 57 -14.30 -10.36 7.30
C LYS A 57 -14.72 -8.90 7.44
N LEU A 58 -15.97 -8.69 7.83
CA LEU A 58 -16.44 -7.38 8.28
C LEU A 58 -16.24 -7.28 9.78
N CYS A 59 -15.49 -6.26 10.20
CA CYS A 59 -15.07 -6.08 11.58
C CYS A 59 -15.72 -4.84 12.19
N SER A 60 -15.66 -4.73 13.51
CA SER A 60 -16.01 -3.51 14.22
C SER A 60 -14.98 -2.41 13.91
N LEU A 61 -15.43 -1.22 13.54
CA LEU A 61 -14.56 -0.09 13.26
C LEU A 61 -14.24 0.63 14.57
N ASN A 62 -12.96 0.66 14.94
CA ASN A 62 -12.49 1.24 16.21
C ASN A 62 -13.22 0.70 17.46
N GLY A 63 -13.58 -0.57 17.42
CA GLY A 63 -14.27 -1.23 18.52
C GLY A 63 -15.78 -1.07 18.55
N LYS A 64 -16.37 -0.30 17.62
CA LYS A 64 -17.82 -0.11 17.52
C LYS A 64 -18.41 -0.95 16.40
N ALA A 65 -19.42 -1.74 16.71
CA ALA A 65 -20.03 -2.70 15.79
C ALA A 65 -20.76 -2.00 14.63
N PRO A 66 -20.77 -2.59 13.43
CA PRO A 66 -21.57 -2.12 12.32
C PRO A 66 -23.05 -2.46 12.49
N LEU A 67 -23.91 -1.72 11.79
CA LEU A 67 -25.32 -2.05 11.66
C LEU A 67 -25.52 -2.98 10.46
N GLN A 68 -25.99 -4.19 10.71
CA GLN A 68 -26.31 -5.16 9.68
C GLN A 68 -27.77 -5.04 9.29
N LEU A 69 -28.06 -4.63 8.05
CA LEU A 69 -29.43 -4.55 7.55
C LEU A 69 -30.02 -5.91 7.20
N GLY A 70 -29.19 -6.93 7.04
CA GLY A 70 -29.63 -8.28 6.68
C GLY A 70 -30.35 -8.32 5.33
N SER A 71 -31.59 -8.82 5.32
CA SER A 71 -32.43 -8.83 4.13
C SER A 71 -33.09 -7.48 3.81
N CYS A 72 -32.91 -6.47 4.65
CA CYS A 72 -33.47 -5.14 4.48
C CYS A 72 -32.50 -4.20 3.76
N ASN A 73 -33.05 -3.24 3.05
CA ASN A 73 -32.30 -2.11 2.55
C ASN A 73 -32.53 -0.87 3.44
N VAL A 74 -31.94 0.24 3.09
CA VAL A 74 -32.08 1.48 3.86
C VAL A 74 -33.54 1.93 3.96
N ALA A 75 -34.31 1.81 2.87
CA ALA A 75 -35.73 2.17 2.87
C ALA A 75 -36.52 1.30 3.85
N GLY A 76 -36.32 0.00 3.83
CA GLY A 76 -36.98 -0.93 4.75
C GLY A 76 -36.62 -0.68 6.20
N TRP A 77 -35.38 -0.34 6.46
CA TRP A 77 -34.91 -0.01 7.80
C TRP A 77 -35.54 1.30 8.33
N ILE A 78 -35.48 2.36 7.53
CA ILE A 78 -35.91 3.68 7.98
C ILE A 78 -37.46 3.80 8.05
N LEU A 79 -38.16 3.10 7.15
CA LEU A 79 -39.64 3.06 7.19
C LEU A 79 -40.16 2.08 8.23
N GLY A 80 -39.35 1.12 8.65
CA GLY A 80 -39.78 0.07 9.57
C GLY A 80 -40.61 -1.02 8.90
N ASN A 81 -40.13 -1.54 7.75
CA ASN A 81 -40.71 -2.71 7.10
C ASN A 81 -40.88 -3.83 8.13
N PRO A 82 -42.01 -4.52 8.19
CA PRO A 82 -42.26 -5.59 9.18
C PRO A 82 -41.20 -6.70 9.16
N GLU A 83 -40.60 -6.99 8.00
CA GLU A 83 -39.50 -7.97 7.90
C GLU A 83 -38.19 -7.45 8.53
N CYS A 84 -38.10 -6.18 8.89
CA CYS A 84 -36.96 -5.52 9.49
C CYS A 84 -37.07 -5.30 11.01
N ASP A 85 -37.92 -6.05 11.69
CA ASP A 85 -38.20 -5.85 13.11
C ASP A 85 -36.96 -5.94 14.02
N LEU A 86 -35.95 -6.72 13.65
CA LEU A 86 -34.70 -6.84 14.40
C LEU A 86 -33.87 -5.56 14.41
N LEU A 87 -34.14 -4.63 13.50
CA LEU A 87 -33.42 -3.36 13.39
C LEU A 87 -34.01 -2.23 14.26
N VAL A 88 -35.16 -2.44 14.87
CA VAL A 88 -35.86 -1.43 15.65
C VAL A 88 -35.06 -0.99 16.87
N THR A 89 -34.26 -1.86 17.47
CA THR A 89 -33.44 -1.59 18.65
C THR A 89 -32.07 -1.02 18.35
N ALA A 90 -31.63 -1.05 17.08
CA ALA A 90 -30.34 -0.54 16.69
C ALA A 90 -30.36 0.98 16.54
N ASN A 91 -29.65 1.70 17.41
CA ASN A 91 -29.64 3.16 17.46
C ASN A 91 -28.23 3.77 17.25
N SER A 92 -27.21 2.94 17.18
CA SER A 92 -25.82 3.37 17.09
C SER A 92 -25.00 2.36 16.29
N TRP A 93 -24.13 2.83 15.43
CA TRP A 93 -23.30 2.01 14.56
C TRP A 93 -22.03 2.74 14.14
N SER A 94 -21.00 1.99 13.76
CA SER A 94 -19.78 2.55 13.14
C SER A 94 -19.95 2.74 11.63
N TYR A 95 -20.64 1.82 10.97
CA TYR A 95 -21.02 1.88 9.55
C TYR A 95 -22.21 0.96 9.32
N ILE A 96 -22.83 1.07 8.16
CA ILE A 96 -24.03 0.31 7.80
C ILE A 96 -23.66 -0.68 6.70
N ILE A 97 -24.12 -1.93 6.84
CA ILE A 97 -23.88 -3.00 5.87
C ILE A 97 -25.19 -3.35 5.17
N GLU A 98 -25.18 -3.23 3.84
CA GLU A 98 -26.27 -3.64 2.97
C GLU A 98 -25.79 -4.79 2.07
N THR A 99 -26.52 -5.91 2.06
CA THR A 99 -26.16 -7.10 1.26
C THR A 99 -26.80 -7.05 -0.12
N SER A 100 -26.31 -7.90 -1.04
CA SER A 100 -26.93 -8.06 -2.36
C SER A 100 -28.34 -8.65 -2.31
N ASN A 101 -28.70 -9.31 -1.21
CA ASN A 101 -30.01 -9.90 -0.97
C ASN A 101 -30.98 -8.95 -0.26
N SER A 102 -30.70 -7.66 -0.22
CA SER A 102 -31.54 -6.64 0.43
C SER A 102 -32.80 -6.35 -0.40
N LYS A 103 -33.82 -7.19 -0.23
CA LYS A 103 -35.10 -7.10 -0.95
C LYS A 103 -36.19 -6.39 -0.17
N ASN A 104 -36.07 -6.33 1.15
CA ASN A 104 -37.09 -5.79 2.04
C ASN A 104 -36.92 -4.26 2.16
N GLY A 105 -37.53 -3.55 1.26
CA GLY A 105 -37.58 -2.09 1.24
C GLY A 105 -39.00 -1.56 1.40
N THR A 106 -39.47 -0.87 0.38
CA THR A 106 -40.88 -0.40 0.33
C THR A 106 -41.79 -1.58 0.02
N CYS A 107 -42.47 -2.13 1.02
CA CYS A 107 -43.39 -3.23 0.85
C CYS A 107 -44.70 -2.82 0.12
N TYR A 108 -45.14 -1.59 0.28
CA TYR A 108 -46.18 -1.00 -0.54
C TYR A 108 -45.49 -0.29 -1.73
N PRO A 109 -45.80 -0.64 -2.98
CA PRO A 109 -45.08 -0.09 -4.12
C PRO A 109 -45.31 1.42 -4.26
N GLY A 110 -44.27 2.12 -4.69
CA GLY A 110 -44.31 3.56 -4.88
C GLY A 110 -42.90 4.13 -5.05
N GLU A 111 -42.82 5.44 -5.15
CA GLU A 111 -41.60 6.19 -5.26
C GLU A 111 -41.15 6.74 -3.91
N PHE A 112 -39.87 6.62 -3.61
CA PHE A 112 -39.28 7.26 -2.45
C PHE A 112 -38.53 8.51 -2.94
N ALA A 113 -39.09 9.68 -2.66
CA ALA A 113 -38.51 10.95 -3.13
C ALA A 113 -37.16 11.20 -2.45
N ASP A 114 -36.19 11.64 -3.24
CA ASP A 114 -34.84 11.97 -2.78
C ASP A 114 -34.20 10.84 -1.96
N TYR A 115 -34.43 9.61 -2.36
CA TYR A 115 -33.95 8.42 -1.64
C TYR A 115 -32.42 8.37 -1.59
N GLU A 116 -31.77 8.69 -2.68
CA GLU A 116 -30.30 8.71 -2.75
C GLU A 116 -29.73 9.80 -1.83
N GLU A 117 -30.40 10.94 -1.75
CA GLU A 117 -30.01 12.02 -0.82
C GLU A 117 -30.20 11.60 0.64
N LEU A 118 -31.24 10.83 0.95
CA LEU A 118 -31.44 10.26 2.28
C LEU A 118 -30.34 9.24 2.63
N ARG A 119 -29.97 8.39 1.69
CA ARG A 119 -28.85 7.46 1.87
C ARG A 119 -27.55 8.20 2.17
N GLU A 120 -27.27 9.27 1.43
CA GLU A 120 -26.07 10.09 1.65
C GLU A 120 -26.10 10.75 3.04
N LEU A 121 -27.26 11.27 3.48
CA LEU A 121 -27.42 11.80 4.83
C LEU A 121 -27.15 10.74 5.89
N LEU A 122 -27.73 9.56 5.75
CA LEU A 122 -27.57 8.45 6.71
C LEU A 122 -26.12 7.92 6.72
N SER A 123 -25.39 8.06 5.63
CA SER A 123 -23.98 7.71 5.58
C SER A 123 -23.11 8.61 6.47
N THR A 124 -23.58 9.80 6.82
CA THR A 124 -22.89 10.74 7.71
C THR A 124 -23.33 10.64 9.18
N ILE A 125 -24.34 9.81 9.46
CA ILE A 125 -24.93 9.65 10.79
C ILE A 125 -24.34 8.42 11.47
N SER A 126 -23.94 8.55 12.73
CA SER A 126 -23.41 7.44 13.54
C SER A 126 -24.40 6.93 14.59
N SER A 127 -25.39 7.73 14.93
CA SER A 127 -26.46 7.33 15.85
C SER A 127 -27.68 8.18 15.64
N PHE A 128 -28.83 7.67 16.08
CA PHE A 128 -30.05 8.45 16.17
C PHE A 128 -30.90 7.99 17.36
N GLU A 129 -31.74 8.89 17.86
CA GLU A 129 -32.80 8.57 18.80
C GLU A 129 -34.10 8.42 18.02
N ARG A 130 -34.70 7.23 18.02
CA ARG A 130 -36.01 6.99 17.46
C ARG A 130 -37.04 7.33 18.52
N PHE A 131 -37.92 8.27 18.25
CA PHE A 131 -38.95 8.70 19.18
C PHE A 131 -40.32 8.79 18.50
N GLU A 132 -41.37 8.65 19.29
CA GLU A 132 -42.75 8.69 18.80
C GLU A 132 -43.18 10.13 18.62
N ILE A 133 -43.22 10.62 17.37
CA ILE A 133 -43.60 12.01 17.06
C ILE A 133 -45.10 12.23 17.13
N PHE A 134 -45.88 11.31 16.54
CA PHE A 134 -47.34 11.31 16.59
C PHE A 134 -47.83 9.94 17.02
N PRO A 135 -48.14 9.72 18.28
CA PRO A 135 -48.71 8.46 18.74
C PRO A 135 -50.00 8.10 18.04
N GLU A 136 -50.36 6.83 17.99
CA GLU A 136 -51.59 6.35 17.35
C GLU A 136 -52.82 7.01 17.95
N ASN A 137 -52.82 7.31 19.24
CA ASN A 137 -53.89 8.01 19.92
C ASN A 137 -54.03 9.51 19.55
N SER A 138 -53.12 10.06 18.76
CA SER A 138 -53.22 11.43 18.22
C SER A 138 -54.34 11.60 17.20
N TRP A 139 -54.87 10.49 16.70
CA TRP A 139 -55.88 10.45 15.63
C TRP A 139 -57.14 9.71 16.09
N PRO A 140 -57.90 10.26 17.07
CA PRO A 140 -58.99 9.50 17.70
C PRO A 140 -60.18 9.23 16.79
N SER A 141 -60.37 10.02 15.73
CA SER A 141 -61.50 9.88 14.78
C SER A 141 -61.12 9.06 13.55
N HIS A 142 -59.93 8.46 13.53
CA HIS A 142 -59.39 7.74 12.38
C HIS A 142 -58.92 6.36 12.78
N GLU A 143 -58.69 5.53 11.81
CA GLU A 143 -58.25 4.15 11.98
C GLU A 143 -56.89 3.93 11.30
N ALA A 144 -56.06 3.08 11.87
CA ALA A 144 -54.81 2.66 11.28
C ALA A 144 -55.07 1.62 10.17
N GLY A 145 -54.65 1.93 8.98
CA GLY A 145 -54.73 1.00 7.84
C GLY A 145 -53.62 -0.03 7.85
N THR A 146 -53.93 -1.19 7.29
CA THR A 146 -52.98 -2.27 7.07
C THR A 146 -53.11 -2.77 5.64
N THR A 147 -52.11 -3.47 5.14
CA THR A 147 -52.09 -4.01 3.78
C THR A 147 -51.48 -5.42 3.72
N VAL A 148 -51.98 -6.22 2.78
CA VAL A 148 -51.42 -7.52 2.52
C VAL A 148 -50.02 -7.44 1.92
N SER A 149 -49.68 -6.35 1.24
CA SER A 149 -48.34 -6.11 0.67
C SER A 149 -47.26 -6.04 1.73
N CYS A 150 -47.58 -5.61 2.92
CA CYS A 150 -46.71 -5.54 4.08
C CYS A 150 -46.98 -6.64 5.10
N SER A 151 -47.63 -7.73 4.70
CA SER A 151 -48.01 -8.80 5.62
C SER A 151 -46.77 -9.45 6.25
N LYS A 152 -46.91 -9.82 7.52
CA LYS A 152 -45.94 -10.61 8.26
C LYS A 152 -46.65 -11.81 8.89
N SER A 153 -46.09 -13.00 8.70
CA SER A 153 -46.66 -14.26 9.23
C SER A 153 -48.11 -14.51 8.82
N GLY A 154 -48.51 -14.09 7.62
CA GLY A 154 -49.84 -14.25 7.08
C GLY A 154 -50.87 -13.23 7.52
N ALA A 155 -50.51 -12.32 8.44
CA ALA A 155 -51.38 -11.23 8.89
C ALA A 155 -51.03 -9.92 8.17
N ASN A 156 -52.07 -9.16 7.78
CA ASN A 156 -51.87 -7.83 7.22
C ASN A 156 -51.17 -6.91 8.24
N SER A 157 -50.22 -6.13 7.76
CA SER A 157 -49.43 -5.21 8.58
C SER A 157 -49.09 -3.94 7.80
N PHE A 158 -48.35 -3.06 8.42
CA PHE A 158 -47.85 -1.85 7.81
C PHE A 158 -46.47 -1.47 8.39
N TYR A 159 -45.85 -0.44 7.89
CA TYR A 159 -44.56 0.04 8.40
C TYR A 159 -44.61 0.40 9.87
N ARG A 160 -43.60 0.06 10.64
CA ARG A 160 -43.56 0.34 12.10
C ARG A 160 -43.42 1.83 12.40
N ASN A 161 -42.81 2.59 11.51
CA ASN A 161 -42.52 4.01 11.72
C ASN A 161 -43.56 4.96 11.09
N LEU A 162 -44.49 4.40 10.33
CA LEU A 162 -45.57 5.15 9.69
C LEU A 162 -46.94 4.68 10.17
N LEU A 163 -47.91 5.55 10.05
CA LEU A 163 -49.29 5.26 10.35
C LEU A 163 -50.17 5.64 9.16
N TRP A 164 -50.80 4.63 8.55
CA TRP A 164 -51.75 4.86 7.46
C TRP A 164 -53.09 5.28 8.02
N ILE A 165 -53.42 6.57 7.86
CA ILE A 165 -54.66 7.13 8.43
C ILE A 165 -55.79 6.97 7.43
N THR A 166 -56.78 6.17 7.80
CA THR A 166 -58.01 5.91 7.02
C THR A 166 -59.25 6.37 7.78
N SER A 167 -60.37 6.52 7.08
CA SER A 167 -61.65 6.84 7.71
C SER A 167 -62.18 5.65 8.51
N LYS A 168 -62.81 5.91 9.61
CA LYS A 168 -63.37 4.93 10.56
C LYS A 168 -64.88 4.72 10.34
N GLY A 169 -65.27 4.44 9.09
CA GLY A 169 -66.70 4.33 8.75
C GLY A 169 -67.48 5.66 8.76
N LYS A 170 -66.80 6.77 8.95
CA LYS A 170 -67.30 8.14 8.87
C LYS A 170 -66.48 8.93 7.87
N PRO A 171 -67.01 10.00 7.25
CA PRO A 171 -66.23 10.86 6.39
C PRO A 171 -64.93 11.31 7.05
N TYR A 172 -63.83 11.28 6.27
CA TYR A 172 -62.53 11.71 6.76
C TYR A 172 -62.56 13.18 7.18
N SER A 173 -62.40 13.44 8.46
CA SER A 173 -62.34 14.82 8.95
C SER A 173 -60.94 15.41 8.69
N LYS A 174 -60.90 16.72 8.45
CA LYS A 174 -59.64 17.44 8.26
C LYS A 174 -58.72 17.24 9.47
N LEU A 175 -57.53 16.74 9.21
CA LEU A 175 -56.48 16.54 10.20
C LEU A 175 -55.54 17.74 10.23
N SER A 176 -55.13 18.15 11.40
CA SER A 176 -54.08 19.13 11.59
C SER A 176 -53.28 18.76 12.84
N LYS A 177 -52.01 18.45 12.69
CA LYS A 177 -51.09 18.14 13.79
C LYS A 177 -49.75 18.82 13.56
N SER A 178 -49.23 19.36 14.65
CA SER A 178 -47.93 20.04 14.67
C SER A 178 -47.00 19.41 15.68
N TYR A 179 -45.74 19.44 15.37
CA TYR A 179 -44.66 19.01 16.24
C TYR A 179 -43.57 20.08 16.28
N LYS A 180 -43.22 20.53 17.49
CA LYS A 180 -42.06 21.42 17.70
C LYS A 180 -40.84 20.61 18.09
N ASN A 181 -39.75 20.81 17.36
CA ASN A 181 -38.49 20.10 17.63
C ASN A 181 -37.82 20.67 18.89
N THR A 182 -37.93 19.94 20.00
CA THR A 182 -37.29 20.26 21.28
C THR A 182 -36.10 19.35 21.60
N LYS A 183 -35.67 18.53 20.64
CA LYS A 183 -34.59 17.52 20.84
C LYS A 183 -33.19 18.11 20.88
N GLY A 184 -33.02 19.37 20.47
CA GLY A 184 -31.69 19.99 20.37
C GLY A 184 -30.83 19.49 19.21
N LYS A 185 -31.40 18.73 18.30
CA LYS A 185 -30.75 18.12 17.12
C LYS A 185 -31.66 18.22 15.91
N GLU A 186 -31.13 18.02 14.72
CA GLU A 186 -31.95 17.86 13.53
C GLU A 186 -32.79 16.58 13.64
N VAL A 187 -34.07 16.69 13.29
CA VAL A 187 -35.01 15.57 13.30
C VAL A 187 -35.39 15.20 11.88
N LEU A 188 -35.19 13.93 11.54
CA LEU A 188 -35.65 13.36 10.28
C LEU A 188 -37.10 12.94 10.41
N VAL A 189 -37.96 13.54 9.58
CA VAL A 189 -39.40 13.23 9.54
C VAL A 189 -39.72 12.62 8.18
N ILE A 190 -40.39 11.48 8.17
CA ILE A 190 -40.75 10.73 6.97
C ILE A 190 -42.25 10.50 6.97
N TRP A 191 -42.88 10.72 5.83
CA TRP A 191 -44.31 10.49 5.64
C TRP A 191 -44.59 9.95 4.25
N GLY A 192 -45.82 9.60 3.99
CA GLY A 192 -46.25 9.14 2.69
C GLY A 192 -47.59 9.77 2.26
N VAL A 193 -47.85 9.69 0.97
CA VAL A 193 -49.12 10.04 0.33
C VAL A 193 -49.58 8.85 -0.49
N HIS A 194 -50.78 8.36 -0.21
CA HIS A 194 -51.37 7.21 -0.90
C HIS A 194 -52.11 7.65 -2.17
N HIS A 195 -51.86 6.98 -3.25
CA HIS A 195 -52.52 7.14 -4.53
C HIS A 195 -53.31 5.86 -4.82
N PRO A 196 -54.61 5.80 -4.57
CA PRO A 196 -55.43 4.60 -4.83
C PRO A 196 -55.52 4.28 -6.32
N PRO A 197 -55.73 3.01 -6.71
CA PRO A 197 -55.84 2.61 -8.11
C PRO A 197 -57.21 2.98 -8.71
N THR A 198 -58.23 3.14 -7.90
CA THR A 198 -59.61 3.43 -8.36
C THR A 198 -60.29 4.47 -7.45
N TYR A 199 -61.27 5.18 -7.97
CA TYR A 199 -62.13 6.06 -7.16
C TYR A 199 -62.92 5.32 -6.10
N SER A 200 -63.29 4.05 -6.35
CA SER A 200 -63.91 3.21 -5.38
C SER A 200 -63.04 2.98 -4.15
N ASP A 201 -61.75 2.71 -4.34
CA ASP A 201 -60.80 2.55 -3.23
C ASP A 201 -60.57 3.88 -2.49
N GLN A 202 -60.53 4.99 -3.20
CA GLN A 202 -60.43 6.32 -2.60
C GLN A 202 -61.63 6.58 -1.70
N GLN A 203 -62.83 6.27 -2.16
CA GLN A 203 -64.07 6.45 -1.39
C GLN A 203 -64.14 5.48 -0.21
N THR A 204 -63.75 4.24 -0.39
CA THR A 204 -63.76 3.25 0.68
C THR A 204 -62.82 3.61 1.81
N LEU A 205 -61.62 4.08 1.48
CA LEU A 205 -60.60 4.38 2.47
C LEU A 205 -60.77 5.75 3.13
N TYR A 206 -61.18 6.76 2.36
CA TYR A 206 -61.13 8.15 2.84
C TYR A 206 -62.48 8.85 2.79
N GLN A 207 -63.48 8.32 2.12
CA GLN A 207 -64.80 8.90 1.93
C GLN A 207 -64.75 10.36 1.45
N ASN A 208 -63.76 10.68 0.63
CA ASN A 208 -63.55 12.00 0.04
C ASN A 208 -62.81 11.85 -1.27
N ASN A 209 -63.38 12.35 -2.38
CA ASN A 209 -62.80 12.23 -3.73
C ASN A 209 -61.80 13.35 -4.05
N HIS A 210 -61.84 14.47 -3.36
CA HIS A 210 -60.96 15.61 -3.56
C HIS A 210 -60.19 15.89 -2.27
N THR A 211 -58.99 15.36 -2.20
CA THR A 211 -58.18 15.40 -0.99
C THR A 211 -56.85 16.09 -1.25
N TYR A 212 -56.21 16.55 -0.18
CA TYR A 212 -54.86 17.07 -0.21
C TYR A 212 -54.12 16.67 1.08
N VAL A 213 -52.81 16.68 0.98
CA VAL A 213 -51.90 16.59 2.11
C VAL A 213 -50.97 17.79 2.08
N SER A 214 -50.89 18.55 3.14
CA SER A 214 -50.00 19.70 3.26
C SER A 214 -49.01 19.48 4.39
N VAL A 215 -47.73 19.71 4.10
CA VAL A 215 -46.64 19.61 5.08
C VAL A 215 -45.86 20.91 5.06
N VAL A 216 -45.77 21.57 6.19
CA VAL A 216 -45.22 22.92 6.33
C VAL A 216 -44.26 22.98 7.50
N SER A 217 -43.06 23.49 7.26
CA SER A 217 -42.12 23.96 8.28
C SER A 217 -41.54 25.31 7.83
N SER A 218 -40.60 25.86 8.59
CA SER A 218 -39.97 27.14 8.19
C SER A 218 -39.22 27.09 6.88
N LYS A 219 -38.68 25.92 6.52
CA LYS A 219 -37.86 25.69 5.30
C LYS A 219 -38.49 24.74 4.29
N TYR A 220 -39.63 24.15 4.60
CA TYR A 220 -40.31 23.18 3.77
C TYR A 220 -41.79 23.54 3.62
N TYR A 221 -42.26 23.61 2.39
CA TYR A 221 -43.67 23.76 2.09
C TYR A 221 -44.02 22.93 0.86
N GLN A 222 -44.90 21.94 1.04
CA GLN A 222 -45.42 21.14 -0.08
C GLN A 222 -46.90 20.82 0.19
N ARG A 223 -47.66 20.91 -0.89
CA ARG A 223 -49.04 20.45 -0.93
C ARG A 223 -49.14 19.33 -1.96
N PHE A 224 -49.58 18.17 -1.49
CA PHE A 224 -49.73 16.97 -2.31
C PHE A 224 -51.20 16.77 -2.65
N THR A 225 -51.48 16.52 -3.93
CA THR A 225 -52.82 16.19 -4.42
C THR A 225 -52.78 14.78 -4.99
N PRO A 226 -53.42 13.80 -4.31
CA PRO A 226 -53.42 12.42 -4.79
C PRO A 226 -54.04 12.29 -6.17
N GLU A 227 -53.45 11.44 -6.99
CA GLU A 227 -53.97 11.09 -8.31
C GLU A 227 -54.38 9.62 -8.34
N ILE A 228 -55.48 9.34 -9.03
CA ILE A 228 -55.94 7.99 -9.26
C ILE A 228 -55.18 7.44 -10.51
N VAL A 229 -54.25 6.55 -10.29
CA VAL A 229 -53.45 5.95 -11.37
C VAL A 229 -53.68 4.45 -11.39
N PRO A 230 -54.51 3.94 -12.30
CA PRO A 230 -54.70 2.48 -12.42
C PRO A 230 -53.41 1.79 -12.82
N ARG A 231 -52.99 0.82 -12.03
CA ARG A 231 -51.85 -0.04 -12.34
C ARG A 231 -52.34 -1.51 -12.35
N PRO A 232 -52.67 -2.07 -13.51
CA PRO A 232 -53.12 -3.44 -13.59
C PRO A 232 -51.95 -4.38 -13.29
N GLU A 233 -52.10 -5.19 -12.26
CA GLU A 233 -51.30 -6.38 -12.01
C GLU A 233 -52.12 -7.64 -12.37
N ILE A 234 -51.47 -8.79 -12.48
CA ILE A 234 -52.02 -10.05 -13.08
C ILE A 234 -53.39 -10.46 -12.51
N ARG A 235 -53.81 -10.02 -11.28
CA ARG A 235 -55.11 -10.34 -10.66
C ARG A 235 -55.75 -9.20 -9.87
N LYS A 236 -55.02 -8.11 -9.62
CA LYS A 236 -55.54 -6.96 -8.83
C LYS A 236 -54.84 -5.67 -9.28
N GLN A 237 -55.55 -4.57 -9.21
CA GLN A 237 -54.97 -3.24 -9.33
C GLN A 237 -54.40 -2.87 -7.97
N ARG A 238 -53.13 -2.43 -7.93
CA ARG A 238 -52.51 -1.88 -6.75
C ARG A 238 -52.40 -0.36 -6.86
N GLY A 239 -52.63 0.31 -5.76
CA GLY A 239 -52.30 1.70 -5.62
C GLY A 239 -50.78 1.92 -5.53
N ARG A 240 -50.44 3.15 -5.42
CA ARG A 240 -49.09 3.60 -5.24
C ARG A 240 -49.01 4.46 -3.99
N MET A 241 -47.87 4.36 -3.28
CA MET A 241 -47.57 5.20 -2.13
C MET A 241 -46.27 5.92 -2.39
N ASN A 242 -46.31 7.25 -2.39
CA ASN A 242 -45.12 8.07 -2.51
C ASN A 242 -44.64 8.45 -1.12
N TYR A 243 -43.35 8.27 -0.89
CA TYR A 243 -42.71 8.55 0.39
C TYR A 243 -41.88 9.81 0.27
N TYR A 244 -41.91 10.63 1.30
CA TYR A 244 -41.23 11.92 1.37
C TYR A 244 -40.55 12.04 2.72
N TRP A 245 -39.51 12.88 2.77
CA TRP A 245 -38.82 13.18 4.00
C TRP A 245 -38.32 14.62 4.03
N THR A 246 -38.11 15.13 5.23
CA THR A 246 -37.45 16.42 5.45
C THR A 246 -36.67 16.41 6.75
N LEU A 247 -35.71 17.32 6.87
CA LEU A 247 -35.01 17.59 8.12
C LEU A 247 -35.62 18.78 8.80
N LEU A 248 -36.02 18.62 10.06
CA LEU A 248 -36.56 19.65 10.89
C LEU A 248 -35.43 20.23 11.75
N ASP A 249 -35.13 21.52 11.57
CA ASP A 249 -34.12 22.22 12.35
C ASP A 249 -34.48 22.31 13.83
N GLN A 250 -33.51 22.65 14.67
CA GLN A 250 -33.75 22.91 16.10
C GLN A 250 -34.77 24.04 16.28
N GLU A 251 -35.66 23.84 17.22
CA GLU A 251 -36.73 24.80 17.58
C GLU A 251 -37.75 25.10 16.45
N ASP A 252 -37.65 24.41 15.31
CA ASP A 252 -38.64 24.54 14.24
C ASP A 252 -39.86 23.66 14.47
N THR A 253 -40.97 24.02 13.84
CA THR A 253 -42.25 23.31 13.93
C THR A 253 -42.67 22.80 12.56
N ILE A 254 -43.03 21.52 12.49
CA ILE A 254 -43.61 20.90 11.30
C ILE A 254 -45.11 20.69 11.53
N THR A 255 -45.91 21.05 10.54
CA THR A 255 -47.38 20.91 10.59
C THR A 255 -47.86 20.04 9.45
N PHE A 256 -48.59 18.99 9.78
CA PHE A 256 -49.29 18.12 8.84
C PHE A 256 -50.78 18.47 8.82
N GLU A 257 -51.28 18.70 7.62
CA GLU A 257 -52.69 18.96 7.39
C GLU A 257 -53.16 18.07 6.23
N ALA A 258 -54.26 17.37 6.41
CA ALA A 258 -54.74 16.44 5.40
C ALA A 258 -56.26 16.29 5.44
N THR A 259 -56.84 16.09 4.28
CA THR A 259 -58.27 15.74 4.08
C THR A 259 -58.45 14.30 3.61
N GLY A 260 -57.37 13.59 3.46
CA GLY A 260 -57.31 12.19 3.08
C GLY A 260 -55.94 11.81 2.59
N ASN A 261 -55.71 10.52 2.35
CA ASN A 261 -54.51 9.94 1.71
C ASN A 261 -53.20 10.13 2.49
N LEU A 262 -53.24 10.62 3.72
CA LEU A 262 -52.03 10.81 4.53
C LEU A 262 -51.56 9.48 5.14
N VAL A 263 -50.28 9.18 4.94
CA VAL A 263 -49.53 8.20 5.71
C VAL A 263 -48.64 9.00 6.67
N ALA A 264 -49.11 9.17 7.92
CA ALA A 264 -48.45 10.05 8.88
C ALA A 264 -47.20 9.42 9.49
N PRO A 265 -46.22 10.21 9.90
CA PRO A 265 -45.11 9.70 10.70
C PRO A 265 -45.61 9.31 12.09
N ARG A 266 -45.29 8.09 12.51
CA ARG A 266 -45.47 7.64 13.88
C ARG A 266 -44.23 7.85 14.72
N TYR A 267 -43.07 7.51 14.11
CA TYR A 267 -41.76 7.73 14.70
C TYR A 267 -40.91 8.65 13.82
N ALA A 268 -40.11 9.45 14.45
CA ALA A 268 -39.11 10.29 13.83
C ALA A 268 -37.73 10.01 14.45
N PHE A 269 -36.69 10.56 13.87
CA PHE A 269 -35.33 10.27 14.25
C PHE A 269 -34.57 11.56 14.56
N ALA A 270 -34.08 11.70 15.81
CA ALA A 270 -33.17 12.77 16.19
C ALA A 270 -31.74 12.33 15.83
N LEU A 271 -31.09 13.03 14.92
CA LEU A 271 -29.86 12.59 14.29
C LEU A 271 -28.62 13.12 14.99
N ASP A 272 -27.61 12.25 15.17
CA ASP A 272 -26.26 12.59 15.59
C ASP A 272 -25.30 12.35 14.44
N LYS A 273 -24.59 13.38 13.98
CA LYS A 273 -23.57 13.24 12.94
C LYS A 273 -22.33 12.57 13.48
N GLY A 274 -21.80 11.60 12.73
CA GLY A 274 -20.56 10.90 13.04
C GLY A 274 -19.49 11.13 11.97
N SER A 275 -18.22 11.07 12.37
CA SER A 275 -17.09 11.33 11.46
C SER A 275 -16.71 10.13 10.59
N ASN A 276 -17.10 8.90 10.95
CA ASN A 276 -16.58 7.66 10.34
C ASN A 276 -17.66 6.69 9.87
N SER A 277 -18.86 7.21 9.59
CA SER A 277 -19.95 6.37 9.12
C SER A 277 -19.97 6.27 7.60
N GLY A 278 -20.67 5.27 7.09
CA GLY A 278 -20.90 5.05 5.66
C GLY A 278 -21.83 3.87 5.46
N ILE A 279 -22.36 3.73 4.26
CA ILE A 279 -23.17 2.59 3.86
C ILE A 279 -22.34 1.74 2.90
N MET A 280 -22.03 0.52 3.32
CA MET A 280 -21.20 -0.41 2.57
C MET A 280 -22.04 -1.54 1.99
N LYS A 281 -21.92 -1.78 0.70
CA LYS A 281 -22.53 -2.95 0.05
C LYS A 281 -21.55 -4.10 0.07
N SER A 282 -21.85 -5.15 0.85
CA SER A 282 -20.98 -6.30 1.00
C SER A 282 -21.76 -7.55 1.37
N ASP A 283 -21.33 -8.69 0.83
CA ASP A 283 -21.85 -10.02 1.18
C ASP A 283 -20.94 -10.78 2.16
N ALA A 284 -19.85 -10.16 2.61
CA ALA A 284 -18.98 -10.73 3.62
C ALA A 284 -19.68 -10.82 4.98
N HIS A 285 -19.23 -11.76 5.81
CA HIS A 285 -19.83 -11.98 7.13
C HIS A 285 -19.15 -11.12 8.19
N VAL A 286 -19.95 -10.63 9.15
CA VAL A 286 -19.44 -9.91 10.32
C VAL A 286 -18.88 -10.91 11.32
N HIS A 287 -17.68 -10.63 11.81
CA HIS A 287 -17.00 -11.42 12.85
C HIS A 287 -16.59 -10.54 14.03
N ASN A 288 -16.23 -11.18 15.12
CA ASN A 288 -15.73 -10.49 16.31
C ASN A 288 -14.27 -10.09 16.12
N CYS A 289 -14.05 -9.02 15.38
CA CYS A 289 -12.73 -8.44 15.10
C CYS A 289 -12.83 -6.92 15.12
N THR A 290 -11.70 -6.24 15.30
CA THR A 290 -11.61 -4.79 15.30
C THR A 290 -10.62 -4.33 14.23
N THR A 291 -10.97 -3.27 13.51
CA THR A 291 -10.12 -2.69 12.48
C THR A 291 -10.22 -1.17 12.47
N LYS A 292 -9.22 -0.52 11.91
CA LYS A 292 -9.24 0.92 11.60
C LYS A 292 -9.68 1.20 10.15
N CYS A 293 -9.61 0.20 9.29
CA CYS A 293 -9.95 0.30 7.88
C CYS A 293 -10.77 -0.89 7.44
N GLN A 294 -11.94 -0.64 6.90
CA GLN A 294 -12.84 -1.66 6.38
C GLN A 294 -13.11 -1.45 4.90
N THR A 295 -13.03 -2.53 4.13
CA THR A 295 -13.45 -2.60 2.73
C THR A 295 -14.59 -3.61 2.56
N PRO A 296 -15.35 -3.57 1.45
CA PRO A 296 -16.36 -4.58 1.17
C PRO A 296 -15.84 -6.01 1.12
N HIS A 297 -14.59 -6.21 0.79
CA HIS A 297 -13.96 -7.53 0.72
C HIS A 297 -13.42 -8.02 2.05
N GLY A 298 -13.01 -7.12 2.93
CA GLY A 298 -12.45 -7.45 4.23
C GLY A 298 -11.75 -6.26 4.88
N ALA A 299 -11.27 -6.47 6.09
CA ALA A 299 -10.52 -5.46 6.83
C ALA A 299 -9.06 -5.42 6.39
N LEU A 300 -8.48 -4.23 6.36
CA LEU A 300 -7.08 -3.99 6.01
C LEU A 300 -6.28 -3.56 7.23
N LYS A 301 -4.98 -3.84 7.19
CA LYS A 301 -4.02 -3.18 8.05
C LYS A 301 -3.69 -1.81 7.45
N SER A 302 -3.68 -0.76 8.26
CA SER A 302 -3.54 0.62 7.79
C SER A 302 -2.12 1.18 7.87
N ASP A 303 -1.11 0.32 8.03
CA ASP A 303 0.30 0.70 8.16
C ASP A 303 1.00 1.04 6.83
N ARG A 304 0.41 0.67 5.71
CA ARG A 304 0.93 0.96 4.36
C ARG A 304 0.19 2.14 3.73
N PRO A 305 0.85 2.97 2.90
CA PRO A 305 0.21 4.16 2.33
C PRO A 305 -0.76 3.87 1.19
N PHE A 306 -0.66 2.72 0.53
CA PHE A 306 -1.47 2.36 -0.63
C PHE A 306 -2.10 0.98 -0.45
N GLN A 307 -3.22 0.76 -1.15
CA GLN A 307 -3.89 -0.54 -1.24
C GLN A 307 -4.49 -0.72 -2.64
N ASN A 308 -4.66 -1.96 -3.06
CA ASN A 308 -5.32 -2.31 -4.31
C ASN A 308 -6.52 -3.25 -4.11
N VAL A 309 -7.03 -3.34 -2.89
CA VAL A 309 -8.12 -4.27 -2.55
C VAL A 309 -9.46 -3.77 -3.06
N HIS A 310 -9.85 -2.56 -2.68
CA HIS A 310 -11.13 -1.98 -3.09
C HIS A 310 -11.10 -0.46 -3.01
N PRO A 311 -11.70 0.24 -3.99
CA PRO A 311 -11.75 1.71 -3.97
C PRO A 311 -12.69 2.28 -2.89
N ILE A 312 -13.71 1.52 -2.48
CA ILE A 312 -14.64 1.92 -1.43
C ILE A 312 -14.11 1.46 -0.09
N THR A 313 -13.93 2.40 0.83
CA THR A 313 -13.35 2.16 2.15
C THR A 313 -14.05 2.99 3.21
N ILE A 314 -14.07 2.52 4.45
CA ILE A 314 -14.54 3.24 5.62
C ILE A 314 -13.47 3.21 6.69
N GLY A 315 -13.18 4.35 7.29
CA GLY A 315 -12.17 4.51 8.34
C GLY A 315 -10.88 5.11 7.80
N GLU A 316 -9.81 4.94 8.56
CA GLU A 316 -8.47 5.39 8.18
C GLU A 316 -7.82 4.36 7.27
N CYS A 317 -7.90 4.59 5.97
CA CYS A 317 -7.50 3.62 4.96
C CYS A 317 -6.35 4.08 4.09
N PRO A 318 -5.49 3.14 3.66
CA PRO A 318 -4.55 3.40 2.58
C PRO A 318 -5.27 3.86 1.32
N LYS A 319 -4.61 4.67 0.53
CA LYS A 319 -5.16 5.18 -0.72
C LYS A 319 -5.23 4.08 -1.77
N TYR A 320 -6.38 3.97 -2.43
CA TYR A 320 -6.57 2.99 -3.50
C TYR A 320 -5.80 3.39 -4.77
N VAL A 321 -5.05 2.45 -5.31
CA VAL A 321 -4.35 2.56 -6.59
C VAL A 321 -4.55 1.27 -7.41
N LYS A 322 -4.45 1.35 -8.71
CA LYS A 322 -4.61 0.21 -9.62
C LYS A 322 -3.35 -0.66 -9.74
N SER A 323 -2.28 -0.26 -9.09
CA SER A 323 -0.99 -0.95 -9.18
C SER A 323 -1.07 -2.37 -8.62
N THR A 324 -0.29 -3.27 -9.19
CA THR A 324 -0.15 -4.66 -8.69
C THR A 324 1.00 -4.80 -7.71
N GLN A 325 1.97 -3.90 -7.78
CA GLN A 325 3.15 -3.91 -6.93
C GLN A 325 3.73 -2.50 -6.81
N LEU A 326 4.06 -2.09 -5.59
CA LEU A 326 4.77 -0.85 -5.28
C LEU A 326 5.92 -1.16 -4.33
N ARG A 327 6.94 -1.85 -4.84
CA ARG A 327 8.09 -2.26 -4.06
C ARG A 327 9.17 -1.19 -4.09
N MET A 328 9.53 -0.70 -2.91
CA MET A 328 10.55 0.34 -2.73
C MET A 328 11.83 -0.27 -2.20
N ALA A 329 12.95 0.02 -2.86
CA ALA A 329 14.27 -0.40 -2.40
C ALA A 329 14.66 0.35 -1.12
N THR A 330 15.14 -0.39 -0.14
CA THR A 330 15.78 0.16 1.05
C THR A 330 17.25 -0.21 1.12
N GLY A 331 17.60 -1.42 0.70
CA GLY A 331 18.96 -1.92 0.64
C GLY A 331 19.67 -1.64 -0.68
N LEU A 332 20.78 -2.30 -0.84
CA LEU A 332 21.68 -2.15 -1.98
C LEU A 332 21.29 -3.09 -3.14
N ARG A 333 21.86 -2.87 -4.32
CA ARG A 333 21.83 -3.88 -5.38
C ARG A 333 22.41 -5.18 -4.83
N ASN A 334 21.67 -6.25 -4.97
CA ASN A 334 22.12 -7.56 -4.50
C ASN A 334 22.92 -8.23 -5.62
N ILE A 335 24.22 -8.03 -5.59
CA ILE A 335 25.17 -8.62 -6.53
C ILE A 335 26.13 -9.49 -5.72
N PRO A 336 25.75 -10.75 -5.40
CA PRO A 336 26.67 -11.66 -4.73
C PRO A 336 27.91 -11.86 -5.60
N SER A 337 29.10 -11.67 -5.04
CA SER A 337 30.34 -11.93 -5.74
C SER A 337 30.47 -13.43 -5.99
N ILE A 338 30.46 -13.85 -7.25
CA ILE A 338 30.65 -15.25 -7.66
C ILE A 338 32.12 -15.69 -7.40
N GLN A 339 33.03 -14.72 -7.38
CA GLN A 339 34.43 -14.92 -7.07
C GLN A 339 34.80 -14.14 -5.82
N SER A 340 34.36 -14.63 -4.66
CA SER A 340 34.81 -14.08 -3.37
C SER A 340 36.32 -14.23 -3.17
N ARG A 341 36.95 -15.01 -4.00
CA ARG A 341 38.41 -15.21 -4.06
C ARG A 341 38.84 -15.17 -5.51
N GLY A 342 39.69 -14.21 -5.90
CA GLY A 342 40.36 -14.20 -7.20
C GLY A 342 41.22 -15.44 -7.40
N LEU A 343 41.84 -15.60 -8.59
CA LEU A 343 42.73 -16.71 -8.99
C LEU A 343 43.80 -17.07 -7.95
N PHE A 344 44.11 -16.17 -7.03
CA PHE A 344 45.14 -16.34 -5.97
C PHE A 344 44.56 -16.32 -4.56
N GLY A 345 43.22 -16.50 -4.38
CA GLY A 345 42.58 -16.54 -3.10
C GLY A 345 42.40 -15.18 -2.41
N ALA A 346 42.62 -14.06 -3.09
CA ALA A 346 42.36 -12.72 -2.56
C ALA A 346 40.89 -12.31 -2.74
N ILE A 347 40.30 -11.64 -1.75
CA ILE A 347 38.96 -11.10 -1.81
C ILE A 347 38.99 -9.80 -2.61
N ALA A 348 38.07 -9.65 -3.54
CA ALA A 348 37.86 -8.43 -4.28
C ALA A 348 36.95 -7.45 -3.52
N GLY A 349 37.12 -6.14 -3.78
CA GLY A 349 36.29 -5.09 -3.20
C GLY A 349 34.99 -4.85 -3.96
N PHE A 350 34.40 -3.68 -3.78
CA PHE A 350 33.06 -3.32 -4.27
C PHE A 350 32.91 -3.32 -5.79
N ILE A 351 34.01 -3.22 -6.54
CA ILE A 351 33.98 -3.19 -8.01
C ILE A 351 33.52 -4.54 -8.60
N GLU A 352 33.83 -5.64 -7.94
CA GLU A 352 33.47 -6.98 -8.41
C GLU A 352 32.17 -7.53 -7.81
N GLY A 353 31.53 -6.82 -6.91
CA GLY A 353 30.26 -7.20 -6.31
C GLY A 353 30.22 -7.06 -4.80
N GLY A 354 29.13 -7.52 -4.19
CA GLY A 354 28.91 -7.47 -2.77
C GLY A 354 29.46 -8.69 -2.01
N TRP A 355 29.51 -8.59 -0.70
CA TRP A 355 29.99 -9.65 0.18
C TRP A 355 28.85 -10.29 0.97
N THR A 356 28.63 -11.57 0.76
CA THR A 356 27.67 -12.35 1.54
C THR A 356 28.17 -12.65 2.96
N GLY A 357 29.47 -12.58 3.17
CA GLY A 357 30.10 -12.81 4.48
C GLY A 357 30.01 -11.61 5.43
N MET A 358 29.70 -10.43 4.95
CA MET A 358 29.52 -9.25 5.79
C MET A 358 28.04 -9.12 6.17
N ILE A 359 27.71 -9.44 7.41
CA ILE A 359 26.33 -9.56 7.91
C ILE A 359 25.94 -8.48 8.94
N ASP A 360 26.89 -7.66 9.39
CA ASP A 360 26.72 -6.71 10.49
C ASP A 360 26.47 -5.25 10.03
N GLY A 361 26.40 -5.02 8.73
CA GLY A 361 26.10 -3.70 8.18
C GLY A 361 26.04 -3.69 6.65
N TRP A 362 25.74 -2.50 6.10
CA TRP A 362 25.60 -2.33 4.63
C TRP A 362 26.91 -2.05 3.93
N TYR A 363 27.79 -1.30 4.57
CA TYR A 363 29.12 -0.94 4.03
C TYR A 363 30.19 -1.36 5.01
N GLY A 364 31.32 -1.74 4.51
CA GLY A 364 32.36 -2.16 5.42
C GLY A 364 33.67 -2.52 4.76
N TYR A 365 34.46 -3.23 5.52
CA TYR A 365 35.82 -3.59 5.19
C TYR A 365 36.03 -5.10 5.26
N HIS A 366 36.93 -5.57 4.41
CA HIS A 366 37.57 -6.87 4.60
C HIS A 366 39.08 -6.63 4.76
N HIS A 367 39.65 -7.08 5.85
CA HIS A 367 41.08 -7.02 6.09
C HIS A 367 41.71 -8.39 6.00
N GLN A 368 42.96 -8.42 5.58
CA GLN A 368 43.80 -9.60 5.58
C GLN A 368 45.21 -9.23 6.02
N ASN A 369 45.68 -9.84 7.10
CA ASN A 369 47.04 -9.68 7.61
C ASN A 369 47.56 -11.02 8.17
N GLU A 370 48.75 -11.03 8.76
CA GLU A 370 49.34 -12.23 9.36
C GLU A 370 48.52 -12.82 10.50
N GLN A 371 47.69 -12.02 11.19
CA GLN A 371 46.85 -12.44 12.30
C GLN A 371 45.50 -13.04 11.86
N GLY A 372 45.21 -12.95 10.58
CA GLY A 372 44.00 -13.50 10.01
C GLY A 372 43.27 -12.56 9.06
N SER A 373 42.05 -12.94 8.69
CA SER A 373 41.21 -12.16 7.79
C SER A 373 39.77 -12.15 8.32
N GLY A 374 39.01 -11.11 7.98
CA GLY A 374 37.62 -11.02 8.38
C GLY A 374 36.92 -9.81 7.81
N TYR A 375 35.61 -9.84 7.94
CA TYR A 375 34.74 -8.74 7.57
C TYR A 375 34.37 -7.90 8.80
N ALA A 376 34.27 -6.60 8.60
CA ALA A 376 33.76 -5.69 9.61
C ALA A 376 32.96 -4.58 8.94
N ALA A 377 31.72 -4.33 9.39
CA ALA A 377 30.92 -3.23 8.90
C ALA A 377 31.45 -1.88 9.42
N ASP A 378 31.35 -0.86 8.56
CA ASP A 378 31.55 0.52 9.01
C ASP A 378 30.25 1.02 9.62
N GLN A 379 30.18 1.01 10.94
CA GLN A 379 28.94 1.31 11.69
C GLN A 379 28.44 2.73 11.46
N LYS A 380 29.33 3.70 11.36
CA LYS A 380 28.97 5.10 11.18
C LYS A 380 28.27 5.34 9.82
N SER A 381 28.88 4.93 8.72
CA SER A 381 28.32 5.12 7.38
C SER A 381 27.05 4.30 7.17
N THR A 382 27.02 3.07 7.69
CA THR A 382 25.84 2.21 7.66
C THR A 382 24.68 2.83 8.41
N GLN A 383 24.91 3.35 9.62
CA GLN A 383 23.85 3.96 10.43
C GLN A 383 23.30 5.23 9.78
N ILE A 384 24.16 6.07 9.24
CA ILE A 384 23.73 7.27 8.51
C ILE A 384 22.86 6.90 7.30
N ALA A 385 23.25 5.87 6.57
CA ALA A 385 22.48 5.39 5.41
C ALA A 385 21.13 4.79 5.82
N ILE A 386 21.08 3.99 6.86
CA ILE A 386 19.85 3.42 7.40
C ILE A 386 18.91 4.53 7.86
N ASP A 387 19.41 5.52 8.59
CA ASP A 387 18.61 6.66 9.05
C ASP A 387 18.05 7.46 7.87
N GLY A 388 18.85 7.70 6.85
CA GLY A 388 18.42 8.41 5.63
C GLY A 388 17.32 7.68 4.87
N VAL A 389 17.45 6.37 4.68
CA VAL A 389 16.46 5.53 4.00
C VAL A 389 15.18 5.42 4.84
N SER A 390 15.31 5.21 6.15
CA SER A 390 14.15 5.16 7.05
C SER A 390 13.38 6.47 7.06
N ASN A 391 14.08 7.60 7.07
CA ASN A 391 13.45 8.91 6.96
C ASN A 391 12.71 9.11 5.64
N LYS A 392 13.28 8.64 4.54
CA LYS A 392 12.62 8.65 3.21
C LYS A 392 11.30 7.88 3.24
N VAL A 393 11.31 6.65 3.72
CA VAL A 393 10.12 5.79 3.81
C VAL A 393 9.07 6.42 4.72
N ASN A 394 9.48 6.91 5.88
CA ASN A 394 8.57 7.56 6.82
C ASN A 394 7.97 8.84 6.24
N THR A 395 8.73 9.64 5.51
CA THR A 395 8.25 10.86 4.86
C THR A 395 7.18 10.53 3.81
N ILE A 396 7.38 9.49 3.01
CA ILE A 396 6.40 9.06 2.01
C ILE A 396 5.10 8.63 2.70
N ILE A 397 5.20 7.86 3.78
CA ILE A 397 4.04 7.41 4.55
C ILE A 397 3.31 8.60 5.18
N GLU A 398 4.02 9.54 5.80
CA GLU A 398 3.44 10.71 6.46
C GLU A 398 2.79 11.70 5.47
N LYS A 399 3.39 11.91 4.31
CA LYS A 399 2.86 12.83 3.28
C LYS A 399 1.63 12.28 2.58
N MET A 400 1.37 11.00 2.66
CA MET A 400 0.14 10.42 2.18
C MET A 400 -0.96 10.64 3.23
N ASN A 401 -1.81 11.63 3.01
CA ASN A 401 -2.96 11.88 3.87
C ASN A 401 -3.94 10.71 3.79
N ILE A 402 -4.10 10.01 4.89
CA ILE A 402 -5.15 9.00 5.06
C ILE A 402 -6.46 9.75 5.21
N GLN A 403 -7.32 9.67 4.21
CA GLN A 403 -8.65 10.28 4.26
C GLN A 403 -9.65 9.29 4.85
N PHE A 404 -10.56 9.83 5.70
CA PHE A 404 -11.69 9.06 6.16
C PHE A 404 -12.69 8.85 5.03
N ALA A 405 -13.17 7.63 4.90
CA ALA A 405 -14.31 7.18 4.10
C ALA A 405 -14.39 7.67 2.66
N SER A 406 -14.06 6.81 1.73
CA SER A 406 -14.49 6.93 0.33
C SER A 406 -15.65 5.98 0.09
N VAL A 407 -16.86 6.40 0.42
CA VAL A 407 -18.09 5.66 0.08
C VAL A 407 -18.59 6.20 -1.26
N GLY A 408 -18.92 5.28 -2.19
CA GLY A 408 -19.50 5.66 -3.48
C GLY A 408 -20.83 6.38 -3.31
N LYS A 409 -21.03 7.45 -4.08
CA LYS A 409 -22.31 8.17 -4.14
C LYS A 409 -23.24 7.48 -5.13
N GLU A 410 -24.49 7.39 -4.78
CA GLU A 410 -25.52 6.87 -5.68
C GLU A 410 -26.35 8.02 -6.27
N PHE A 411 -26.78 7.83 -7.50
CA PHE A 411 -27.56 8.79 -8.28
C PHE A 411 -28.75 8.07 -8.90
N ASN A 412 -29.90 8.78 -9.01
CA ASN A 412 -31.06 8.24 -9.70
C ASN A 412 -30.92 8.37 -11.24
N GLU A 413 -31.91 7.86 -11.97
CA GLU A 413 -31.88 7.89 -13.44
C GLU A 413 -31.89 9.31 -14.01
N LEU A 414 -32.56 10.26 -13.35
CA LEU A 414 -32.59 11.66 -13.78
C LEU A 414 -31.25 12.37 -13.54
N GLU A 415 -30.44 11.84 -12.64
CA GLU A 415 -29.10 12.34 -12.32
C GLU A 415 -27.98 11.56 -13.03
N LYS A 416 -28.29 10.80 -14.06
CA LYS A 416 -27.32 9.96 -14.78
C LYS A 416 -26.12 10.74 -15.27
N ARG A 417 -26.32 11.96 -15.74
CA ARG A 417 -25.22 12.83 -16.19
C ARG A 417 -24.30 13.23 -15.03
N ILE A 418 -24.86 13.52 -13.88
CA ILE A 418 -24.12 13.82 -12.65
C ILE A 418 -23.36 12.58 -12.18
N GLY A 419 -23.99 11.43 -12.21
CA GLY A 419 -23.35 10.15 -11.87
C GLY A 419 -22.17 9.81 -12.78
N ASN A 420 -22.34 10.04 -14.09
CA ASN A 420 -21.27 9.84 -15.07
C ASN A 420 -20.10 10.82 -14.85
N LEU A 421 -20.42 12.08 -14.54
CA LEU A 421 -19.41 13.08 -14.21
C LEU A 421 -18.65 12.71 -12.93
N ASN A 422 -19.37 12.29 -11.89
CA ASN A 422 -18.77 11.85 -10.64
C ASN A 422 -17.81 10.66 -10.88
N LYS A 423 -18.25 9.68 -11.64
CA LYS A 423 -17.41 8.53 -12.01
C LYS A 423 -16.17 8.95 -12.80
N LYS A 424 -16.33 9.87 -13.77
CA LYS A 424 -15.21 10.40 -14.56
C LYS A 424 -14.19 11.12 -13.69
N VAL A 425 -14.65 11.92 -12.72
CA VAL A 425 -13.77 12.61 -11.77
C VAL A 425 -13.03 11.61 -10.89
N ASP A 426 -13.73 10.65 -10.34
CA ASP A 426 -13.13 9.61 -9.47
C ASP A 426 -12.10 8.77 -10.23
N ASP A 427 -12.43 8.35 -11.46
CA ASP A 427 -11.51 7.59 -12.32
C ASP A 427 -10.28 8.42 -12.69
N GLY A 428 -10.47 9.72 -12.97
CA GLY A 428 -9.37 10.63 -13.25
C GLY A 428 -8.43 10.80 -12.06
N PHE A 429 -8.96 11.00 -10.88
CA PHE A 429 -8.14 11.07 -9.66
C PHE A 429 -7.44 9.74 -9.36
N LEU A 430 -8.11 8.62 -9.59
CA LEU A 430 -7.51 7.31 -9.43
C LEU A 430 -6.31 7.14 -10.37
N ASP A 431 -6.44 7.52 -11.62
CA ASP A 431 -5.36 7.46 -12.60
C ASP A 431 -4.19 8.37 -12.20
N VAL A 432 -4.47 9.58 -11.73
CA VAL A 432 -3.45 10.52 -11.23
C VAL A 432 -2.69 9.94 -10.03
N TRP A 433 -3.42 9.41 -9.06
CA TRP A 433 -2.78 8.86 -7.85
C TRP A 433 -2.02 7.57 -8.13
N THR A 434 -2.52 6.74 -9.03
CA THR A 434 -1.81 5.53 -9.45
C THR A 434 -0.51 5.89 -10.15
N TYR A 435 -0.56 6.83 -11.09
CA TYR A 435 0.62 7.34 -11.78
C TYR A 435 1.63 7.96 -10.82
N ASN A 436 1.16 8.81 -9.90
CA ASN A 436 2.03 9.44 -8.89
C ASN A 436 2.71 8.40 -8.01
N ALA A 437 1.98 7.40 -7.54
CA ALA A 437 2.53 6.33 -6.70
C ALA A 437 3.59 5.52 -7.45
N GLU A 438 3.28 5.10 -8.66
CA GLU A 438 4.20 4.32 -9.49
C GLU A 438 5.45 5.12 -9.85
N LEU A 439 5.29 6.36 -10.29
CA LEU A 439 6.41 7.21 -10.65
C LEU A 439 7.29 7.55 -9.44
N LEU A 440 6.67 7.85 -8.30
CA LEU A 440 7.39 8.13 -7.05
C LEU A 440 8.29 6.95 -6.65
N VAL A 441 7.77 5.74 -6.72
CA VAL A 441 8.53 4.53 -6.39
C VAL A 441 9.71 4.35 -7.35
N LEU A 442 9.49 4.52 -8.65
CA LEU A 442 10.56 4.43 -9.65
C LEU A 442 11.66 5.46 -9.40
N LEU A 443 11.29 6.72 -9.18
CA LEU A 443 12.24 7.81 -8.93
C LEU A 443 13.02 7.59 -7.64
N GLU A 444 12.34 7.21 -6.57
CA GLU A 444 12.99 7.01 -5.28
C GLU A 444 13.85 5.73 -5.26
N ASN A 445 13.49 4.70 -6.00
CA ASN A 445 14.34 3.53 -6.17
C ASN A 445 15.65 3.88 -6.88
N GLU A 446 15.58 4.66 -7.94
CA GLU A 446 16.77 5.18 -8.63
C GLU A 446 17.68 5.93 -7.66
N ARG A 447 17.11 6.86 -6.91
CA ARG A 447 17.86 7.67 -5.94
C ARG A 447 18.44 6.84 -4.80
N THR A 448 17.71 5.84 -4.31
CA THR A 448 18.20 4.96 -3.24
C THR A 448 19.40 4.14 -3.69
N LEU A 449 19.33 3.57 -4.87
CA LEU A 449 20.44 2.77 -5.41
C LEU A 449 21.67 3.64 -5.68
N ASP A 450 21.48 4.83 -6.26
CA ASP A 450 22.56 5.77 -6.48
C ASP A 450 23.18 6.28 -5.16
N PHE A 451 22.37 6.48 -4.15
CA PHE A 451 22.80 6.85 -2.81
C PHE A 451 23.72 5.80 -2.19
N HIS A 452 23.38 4.53 -2.32
CA HIS A 452 24.23 3.45 -1.83
C HIS A 452 25.55 3.36 -2.59
N ASP A 453 25.52 3.50 -3.90
CA ASP A 453 26.73 3.52 -4.73
C ASP A 453 27.66 4.68 -4.34
N PHE A 454 27.07 5.85 -4.12
CA PHE A 454 27.81 7.03 -3.66
C PHE A 454 28.45 6.83 -2.28
N ASN A 455 27.72 6.21 -1.35
CA ASN A 455 28.23 5.94 -0.01
C ASN A 455 29.40 4.96 0.00
N VAL A 456 29.36 3.94 -0.83
CA VAL A 456 30.47 3.00 -0.99
C VAL A 456 31.71 3.71 -1.54
N LYS A 457 31.52 4.52 -2.57
CA LYS A 457 32.60 5.35 -3.13
C LYS A 457 33.20 6.32 -2.09
N ASN A 458 32.35 6.95 -1.30
CA ASN A 458 32.82 7.85 -0.24
C ASN A 458 33.65 7.12 0.81
N LEU A 459 33.26 5.92 1.18
CA LEU A 459 34.03 5.11 2.11
C LEU A 459 35.41 4.74 1.53
N TYR A 460 35.41 4.36 0.26
CA TYR A 460 36.65 4.06 -0.47
C TYR A 460 37.57 5.28 -0.53
N GLU A 461 37.06 6.44 -0.92
CA GLU A 461 37.83 7.68 -0.99
C GLU A 461 38.34 8.13 0.38
N LYS A 462 37.56 7.95 1.44
CA LYS A 462 37.99 8.22 2.81
C LYS A 462 39.20 7.39 3.20
N VAL A 463 39.20 6.10 2.89
CA VAL A 463 40.33 5.21 3.15
C VAL A 463 41.54 5.60 2.30
N LYS A 464 41.31 5.91 1.03
CA LYS A 464 42.37 6.36 0.12
C LYS A 464 43.07 7.61 0.62
N LEU A 465 42.33 8.60 1.09
CA LEU A 465 42.88 9.84 1.63
C LEU A 465 43.65 9.63 2.94
N GLN A 466 43.26 8.66 3.76
CA GLN A 466 43.99 8.31 4.97
C GLN A 466 45.34 7.63 4.65
N LEU A 467 45.29 6.65 3.77
CA LEU A 467 46.48 5.81 3.45
C LEU A 467 47.50 6.51 2.58
N ARG A 468 47.05 7.46 1.75
CA ARG A 468 47.95 8.20 0.83
C ARG A 468 48.89 7.26 0.10
N ASN A 469 50.23 7.47 0.27
CA ASN A 469 51.28 6.69 -0.35
C ASN A 469 51.67 5.41 0.42
N ASN A 470 51.07 5.17 1.61
CA ASN A 470 51.42 4.00 2.42
C ASN A 470 50.77 2.71 1.90
N ALA A 471 49.83 2.84 0.98
CA ALA A 471 49.20 1.71 0.33
C ALA A 471 49.04 1.94 -1.18
N LYS A 472 49.03 0.85 -1.92
CA LYS A 472 48.80 0.85 -3.35
C LYS A 472 47.35 0.52 -3.64
N GLU A 473 46.68 1.31 -4.47
CA GLU A 473 45.40 1.00 -5.06
C GLU A 473 45.52 -0.16 -6.05
N ILE A 474 44.79 -1.29 -5.78
CA ILE A 474 44.90 -2.46 -6.65
C ILE A 474 43.88 -2.43 -7.79
N GLY A 475 42.94 -1.46 -7.80
CA GLY A 475 41.98 -1.26 -8.88
C GLY A 475 40.68 -2.05 -8.77
N ASN A 476 40.52 -2.92 -7.79
CA ASN A 476 39.31 -3.70 -7.52
C ASN A 476 38.59 -3.32 -6.25
N GLY A 477 38.86 -2.12 -5.72
CA GLY A 477 38.29 -1.64 -4.45
C GLY A 477 39.10 -2.04 -3.23
N CYS A 478 40.32 -2.52 -3.41
CA CYS A 478 41.22 -2.91 -2.35
C CYS A 478 42.48 -2.05 -2.33
N PHE A 479 43.12 -1.99 -1.17
CA PHE A 479 44.43 -1.39 -0.96
C PHE A 479 45.40 -2.42 -0.43
N GLU A 480 46.60 -2.45 -0.99
CA GLU A 480 47.71 -3.28 -0.56
C GLU A 480 48.70 -2.39 0.19
N PHE A 481 48.94 -2.70 1.46
CA PHE A 481 49.86 -1.93 2.29
C PHE A 481 51.33 -2.20 1.88
N TYR A 482 52.12 -1.13 1.89
CA TYR A 482 53.58 -1.24 1.74
C TYR A 482 54.27 -1.55 3.08
N HIS A 483 53.54 -1.48 4.18
CA HIS A 483 54.01 -1.83 5.51
C HIS A 483 53.17 -2.95 6.09
N LYS A 484 53.62 -3.55 7.20
CA LYS A 484 52.81 -4.48 7.95
C LYS A 484 51.74 -3.73 8.73
N CYS A 485 50.52 -4.17 8.58
CA CYS A 485 49.36 -3.62 9.29
C CYS A 485 48.75 -4.71 10.14
N ASP A 486 49.03 -4.69 11.45
CA ASP A 486 48.43 -5.58 12.42
C ASP A 486 46.97 -5.23 12.67
N ASN A 487 46.30 -5.94 13.55
CA ASN A 487 44.89 -5.68 13.85
C ASN A 487 44.65 -4.28 14.42
N GLU A 488 45.59 -3.75 15.20
CA GLU A 488 45.51 -2.39 15.74
C GLU A 488 45.60 -1.35 14.59
N CYS A 489 46.53 -1.54 13.67
CA CYS A 489 46.63 -0.71 12.46
C CYS A 489 45.34 -0.77 11.62
N MET A 490 44.78 -1.97 11.40
CA MET A 490 43.53 -2.15 10.68
C MET A 490 42.36 -1.42 11.35
N GLU A 491 42.25 -1.53 12.67
CA GLU A 491 41.22 -0.81 13.43
C GLU A 491 41.39 0.70 13.33
N SER A 492 42.62 1.22 13.32
CA SER A 492 42.88 2.65 13.14
C SER A 492 42.41 3.17 11.79
N VAL A 493 42.55 2.38 10.73
CA VAL A 493 42.04 2.70 9.39
C VAL A 493 40.50 2.74 9.38
N LYS A 494 39.88 1.74 10.00
CA LYS A 494 38.43 1.66 10.10
C LYS A 494 37.82 2.80 10.92
N ASN A 495 38.51 3.23 11.97
CA ASN A 495 38.06 4.31 12.87
C ASN A 495 38.40 5.72 12.36
N GLY A 496 39.17 5.84 11.29
CA GLY A 496 39.59 7.13 10.78
C GLY A 496 40.77 7.76 11.54
N THR A 497 41.46 6.98 12.37
CA THR A 497 42.56 7.43 13.24
C THR A 497 43.94 6.95 12.79
N TYR A 498 44.05 6.54 11.52
CA TYR A 498 45.29 6.04 10.95
C TYR A 498 46.40 7.07 11.04
N ASN A 499 47.54 6.68 11.62
CA ASN A 499 48.70 7.55 11.78
C ASN A 499 49.66 7.39 10.60
N TYR A 500 49.49 8.22 9.59
CA TYR A 500 50.29 8.19 8.38
C TYR A 500 51.82 8.36 8.67
N PRO A 501 52.27 9.32 9.51
CA PRO A 501 53.70 9.50 9.74
C PRO A 501 54.40 8.29 10.38
N LYS A 502 53.69 7.47 11.15
CA LYS A 502 54.25 6.30 11.82
C LYS A 502 54.75 5.23 10.80
N TYR A 503 54.07 5.16 9.67
CA TYR A 503 54.35 4.13 8.65
C TYR A 503 54.97 4.68 7.36
N SER A 504 55.17 5.99 7.27
CA SER A 504 55.63 6.64 6.02
C SER A 504 57.04 6.24 5.60
N GLU A 505 57.97 6.12 6.54
CA GLU A 505 59.37 5.72 6.24
C GLU A 505 59.45 4.24 5.77
N GLU A 506 58.81 3.36 6.50
CA GLU A 506 58.76 1.93 6.10
C GLU A 506 58.10 1.75 4.73
N SER A 507 57.02 2.47 4.48
CA SER A 507 56.29 2.46 3.21
C SER A 507 57.13 3.03 2.06
N LYS A 508 57.88 4.10 2.32
CA LYS A 508 58.78 4.68 1.32
C LYS A 508 59.90 3.71 0.92
N LEU A 509 60.52 3.08 1.90
CA LEU A 509 61.57 2.08 1.65
C LEU A 509 61.04 0.91 0.84
N LYS A 510 59.83 0.42 1.17
CA LYS A 510 59.23 -0.69 0.43
C LYS A 510 58.87 -0.31 -1.01
N ARG A 511 58.33 0.91 -1.22
CA ARG A 511 58.06 1.40 -2.59
C ARG A 511 59.31 1.53 -3.42
N GLU A 512 60.39 2.06 -2.86
CA GLU A 512 61.67 2.21 -3.52
C GLU A 512 62.27 0.84 -3.86
N GLU A 513 62.12 -0.15 -2.97
CA GLU A 513 62.53 -1.52 -3.22
C GLU A 513 61.76 -2.16 -4.40
N ILE A 514 60.44 -1.96 -4.46
CA ILE A 514 59.59 -2.47 -5.54
C ILE A 514 59.85 -1.73 -6.84
N ASP A 515 59.97 -0.41 -6.82
CA ASP A 515 60.24 0.43 -8.00
C ASP A 515 61.68 0.30 -8.48
N GLY A 516 62.62 -0.05 -7.62
CA GLY A 516 64.01 -0.35 -7.96
C GLY A 516 64.16 -1.66 -8.74
N VAL A 517 63.14 -2.50 -8.76
CA VAL A 517 63.03 -3.71 -9.63
C VAL A 517 62.47 -3.34 -11.00
N LYS A 518 61.81 -2.23 -11.17
CA LYS A 518 61.49 -1.65 -12.47
C LYS A 518 62.80 -1.16 -13.06
N LEU A 519 63.22 -1.80 -14.16
CA LEU A 519 64.33 -1.43 -14.99
C LEU A 519 64.48 0.11 -15.05
N GLU A 520 65.31 0.68 -14.17
CA GLU A 520 66.02 1.89 -14.53
C GLU A 520 66.71 1.62 -15.84
N SER A 521 66.59 2.52 -16.80
CA SER A 521 67.21 2.41 -18.11
C SER A 521 68.58 1.74 -17.98
N MET A 522 68.71 0.49 -18.46
CA MET A 522 69.94 -0.26 -18.38
C MET A 522 71.06 0.57 -19.01
N GLY A 523 72.06 0.87 -18.23
CA GLY A 523 73.22 1.59 -18.70
C GLY A 523 73.78 0.84 -19.94
N VAL A 524 74.37 1.60 -20.85
CA VAL A 524 74.94 1.06 -22.09
C VAL A 524 75.81 -0.21 -21.87
N GLN A 525 76.50 -0.27 -20.73
CA GLN A 525 77.29 -1.44 -20.33
C GLN A 525 76.49 -2.70 -20.04
N GLN A 526 75.34 -2.58 -19.46
CA GLN A 526 74.44 -3.72 -19.17
C GLN A 526 73.75 -4.23 -20.42
N ILE A 527 73.38 -3.36 -21.33
CA ILE A 527 72.85 -3.74 -22.66
C ILE A 527 73.93 -4.45 -23.46
N LEU A 528 75.17 -3.96 -23.44
CA LEU A 528 76.35 -4.62 -24.11
C LEU A 528 76.65 -5.99 -23.49
N ALA A 529 76.51 -6.12 -22.13
CA ALA A 529 76.73 -7.41 -21.46
C ALA A 529 75.67 -8.45 -21.85
N ILE A 530 74.38 -8.05 -21.91
CA ILE A 530 73.33 -8.95 -22.38
C ILE A 530 73.51 -9.29 -23.85
N TYR A 531 73.85 -8.32 -24.69
CA TYR A 531 74.11 -8.57 -26.11
C TYR A 531 75.25 -9.54 -26.28
N SER A 532 76.39 -9.36 -25.57
CA SER A 532 77.54 -10.25 -25.66
C SER A 532 77.26 -11.68 -25.18
N THR A 533 76.46 -11.83 -24.10
CA THR A 533 76.01 -13.15 -23.59
C THR A 533 75.09 -13.88 -24.57
N VAL A 534 74.16 -13.17 -25.16
CA VAL A 534 73.23 -13.73 -26.15
C VAL A 534 73.99 -14.10 -27.42
N ALA A 535 74.85 -13.20 -27.89
CA ALA A 535 75.64 -13.44 -29.08
C ALA A 535 76.61 -14.62 -28.88
N SER A 536 77.29 -14.71 -27.74
CA SER A 536 78.20 -15.84 -27.44
C SER A 536 77.44 -17.16 -27.29
N SER A 537 76.24 -17.16 -26.71
CA SER A 537 75.41 -18.36 -26.64
C SER A 537 74.97 -18.85 -28.01
N LEU A 538 74.56 -17.93 -28.88
CA LEU A 538 74.23 -18.28 -30.28
C LEU A 538 75.40 -18.84 -31.05
N VAL A 539 76.58 -18.22 -30.95
CA VAL A 539 77.78 -18.72 -31.57
C VAL A 539 78.16 -20.12 -31.06
N LEU A 540 78.00 -20.35 -29.80
CA LEU A 540 78.27 -21.63 -29.15
C LEU A 540 77.29 -22.72 -29.63
N LEU A 541 75.96 -22.37 -29.73
CA LEU A 541 74.99 -23.30 -30.31
C LEU A 541 75.25 -23.63 -31.78
N VAL A 542 75.57 -22.61 -32.56
CA VAL A 542 75.91 -22.82 -33.98
C VAL A 542 77.19 -23.67 -34.13
N SER A 543 78.19 -23.41 -33.32
CA SER A 543 79.43 -24.18 -33.36
C SER A 543 79.22 -25.62 -32.89
N LEU A 544 78.45 -25.86 -31.85
CA LEU A 544 78.09 -27.20 -31.41
C LEU A 544 77.27 -27.94 -32.48
N GLY A 545 76.31 -27.22 -33.11
CA GLY A 545 75.55 -27.75 -34.23
C GLY A 545 76.43 -28.12 -35.43
N ALA A 546 77.41 -27.26 -35.81
CA ALA A 546 78.35 -27.50 -36.89
C ALA A 546 79.25 -28.67 -36.55
N ILE A 547 79.75 -28.75 -35.33
CA ILE A 547 80.59 -29.89 -34.89
C ILE A 547 79.81 -31.19 -34.92
N SER A 548 78.56 -31.17 -34.42
CA SER A 548 77.68 -32.35 -34.45
C SER A 548 77.43 -32.81 -35.91
N PHE A 549 77.12 -31.84 -36.78
CA PHE A 549 76.95 -32.13 -38.21
C PHE A 549 78.19 -32.69 -38.86
N TRP A 550 79.38 -32.14 -38.57
CA TRP A 550 80.66 -32.62 -39.08
C TRP A 550 80.97 -34.03 -38.56
N MET A 551 80.72 -34.31 -37.29
CA MET A 551 80.88 -35.63 -36.68
C MET A 551 79.91 -36.66 -37.28
N CYS A 552 78.71 -36.28 -37.60
CA CYS A 552 77.71 -37.12 -38.25
C CYS A 552 78.08 -37.39 -39.71
N SER A 553 78.60 -36.37 -40.42
CA SER A 553 79.04 -36.54 -41.85
C SER A 553 80.31 -37.37 -42.02
N ASN A 554 81.17 -37.38 -41.02
CA ASN A 554 82.46 -38.18 -41.07
C ASN A 554 82.30 -39.56 -40.42
N GLY A 555 81.08 -40.02 -40.08
CA GLY A 555 80.87 -41.40 -39.63
C GLY A 555 81.39 -41.72 -38.23
N SER A 556 81.88 -40.75 -37.47
CA SER A 556 82.41 -40.97 -36.12
C SER A 556 81.29 -41.04 -35.00
N LEU A 557 80.06 -40.79 -35.38
CA LEU A 557 78.89 -40.98 -34.51
C LEU A 557 77.74 -41.54 -35.34
N GLN A 558 77.30 -42.75 -35.01
CA GLN A 558 76.04 -43.28 -35.55
C GLN A 558 74.87 -42.55 -34.91
N CYS A 559 74.40 -41.50 -35.58
CA CYS A 559 73.11 -40.87 -35.19
C CYS A 559 71.96 -41.75 -35.70
N ARG A 560 71.44 -42.59 -34.86
CA ARG A 560 70.13 -43.17 -35.08
C ARG A 560 69.07 -42.08 -34.74
N ILE A 561 68.71 -41.28 -35.69
CA ILE A 561 67.48 -40.53 -35.66
C ILE A 561 66.42 -41.46 -36.23
N CYS A 562 65.65 -42.08 -35.34
CA CYS A 562 64.37 -42.70 -35.72
C CYS A 562 63.37 -41.58 -36.04
N ILE A 563 62.92 -41.51 -37.29
CA ILE A 563 61.78 -40.78 -37.73
C ILE A 563 60.51 -41.48 -37.17
#